data_fc7ad1bd39ceccb1fe83ce9e9bc603fd
#
_entry.id   fc7ad1bd39ceccb1fe83ce9e9bc603fd
#
_cell.length_a   1.000
_cell.length_b   1.000
_cell.length_c   1.000
_cell.angle_alpha   90.00
_cell.angle_beta   90.00
_cell.angle_gamma   90.00
#
_symmetry.space_group_name_H-M   'P 1'
#
loop_
_entity.id
_entity.type
_entity.pdbx_description
1 polymer ?
#
loop_
_entity_poly.entity_id
_entity_poly.type
_entity_poly.pdbx_seq_one_letter_code
_entity_poly.pdbx_strand_id
1 'polypeptide(L)'
;HTKRLEELQENRTVQVTQITPENETRVTLPIGAQTLTLEQAAQRDILDETGKLRVLAQTLTDVDEAGGVRMLLVLAESAEEMHVDGAYLVGFDADGKRLETAVDMSVSPALLAGGKSLLSAEIEPGAMDGAERFEIWLNIERAPTRTAEEQDADAELRDHYFVATLTKDADDSGETDGYVSIWATDAQGMLLDGFNASLDEGEQLLAGETWTFEKRIGSWVTLEQEDNAETGSVGYRMVRAK
;
A
#
# COMPACT_ATOMS: atom_id res chain seq x y z
N HIS A 1 -24.29 4.64 -1.45
CA HIS A 1 -22.94 5.00 -0.93
C HIS A 1 -22.67 4.45 0.49
N THR A 2 -23.61 4.53 1.41
CA THR A 2 -23.42 4.10 2.81
C THR A 2 -23.28 2.59 2.98
N LYS A 3 -23.99 1.78 2.19
CA LYS A 3 -23.91 0.30 2.26
C LYS A 3 -22.55 -0.26 1.83
N ARG A 4 -21.89 0.35 0.87
CA ARG A 4 -20.58 -0.09 0.35
C ARG A 4 -19.44 0.23 1.34
N LEU A 5 -19.58 1.29 2.13
CA LEU A 5 -18.64 1.63 3.21
C LEU A 5 -18.78 0.66 4.40
N GLU A 6 -19.99 0.20 4.71
CA GLU A 6 -20.24 -0.78 5.77
C GLU A 6 -19.71 -2.18 5.38
N GLU A 7 -19.86 -2.61 4.13
CA GLU A 7 -19.31 -3.88 3.62
C GLU A 7 -17.77 -3.89 3.56
N LEU A 8 -17.12 -2.75 3.32
CA LEU A 8 -15.67 -2.59 3.37
C LEU A 8 -15.12 -2.52 4.82
N GLN A 9 -15.96 -2.16 5.78
CA GLN A 9 -15.60 -2.13 7.20
C GLN A 9 -15.68 -3.49 7.90
N GLU A 10 -16.49 -4.42 7.39
CA GLU A 10 -16.73 -5.72 8.05
C GLU A 10 -15.60 -6.75 7.90
N ASN A 11 -14.58 -6.53 7.07
CA ASN A 11 -13.56 -7.54 6.73
C ASN A 11 -12.11 -7.11 6.91
N ARG A 12 -11.79 -6.25 7.88
CA ARG A 12 -10.39 -5.82 8.14
C ARG A 12 -9.55 -6.90 8.82
N THR A 13 -10.20 -7.88 9.43
CA THR A 13 -9.51 -8.99 10.10
C THR A 13 -9.83 -10.32 9.42
N VAL A 14 -8.81 -11.08 9.07
CA VAL A 14 -8.92 -12.31 8.30
C VAL A 14 -8.34 -13.47 9.09
N GLN A 15 -8.95 -14.67 8.99
CA GLN A 15 -8.37 -15.88 9.59
C GLN A 15 -7.09 -16.26 8.86
N VAL A 16 -6.00 -16.45 9.59
CA VAL A 16 -4.68 -16.77 9.02
C VAL A 16 -4.69 -18.03 8.15
N THR A 17 -5.56 -18.97 8.41
CA THR A 17 -5.69 -20.21 7.62
C THR A 17 -6.27 -20.01 6.22
N GLN A 18 -6.84 -18.83 5.94
CA GLN A 18 -7.55 -18.52 4.68
C GLN A 18 -6.74 -17.67 3.71
N ILE A 19 -5.55 -17.20 4.11
CA ILE A 19 -4.81 -16.16 3.39
C ILE A 19 -3.80 -16.65 2.36
N THR A 20 -3.76 -17.91 2.03
CA THR A 20 -2.88 -18.44 0.97
C THR A 20 -3.63 -19.44 0.12
N PRO A 21 -4.30 -18.98 -0.98
CA PRO A 21 -4.94 -19.86 -1.94
C PRO A 21 -3.97 -20.81 -2.63
N GLU A 22 -4.46 -21.97 -3.10
CA GLU A 22 -3.62 -23.02 -3.70
C GLU A 22 -2.88 -22.59 -4.98
N ASN A 23 -3.44 -21.63 -5.73
CA ASN A 23 -2.88 -21.14 -7.00
C ASN A 23 -1.91 -19.96 -6.82
N GLU A 24 -1.57 -19.61 -5.58
CA GLU A 24 -0.71 -18.47 -5.26
C GLU A 24 0.58 -18.89 -4.57
N THR A 25 1.54 -17.98 -4.56
CA THR A 25 2.77 -18.09 -3.78
C THR A 25 2.78 -16.97 -2.76
N ARG A 26 3.11 -17.28 -1.53
CA ARG A 26 3.25 -16.27 -0.49
C ARG A 26 4.65 -15.68 -0.49
N VAL A 27 4.72 -14.36 -0.52
CA VAL A 27 5.93 -13.58 -0.22
C VAL A 27 5.78 -13.00 1.18
N THR A 28 6.79 -13.19 2.03
CA THR A 28 6.79 -12.73 3.42
C THR A 28 7.84 -11.64 3.61
N LEU A 29 7.41 -10.44 3.99
CA LEU A 29 8.27 -9.30 4.30
C LEU A 29 8.29 -9.08 5.82
N PRO A 30 9.46 -9.20 6.49
CA PRO A 30 9.56 -8.95 7.92
C PRO A 30 9.41 -7.45 8.22
N ILE A 31 8.59 -7.12 9.22
CA ILE A 31 8.29 -5.74 9.62
C ILE A 31 8.65 -5.54 11.08
N GLY A 32 9.44 -4.50 11.36
CA GLY A 32 9.71 -4.07 12.74
C GLY A 32 8.53 -3.31 13.33
N ALA A 33 8.44 -3.29 14.67
CA ALA A 33 7.49 -2.44 15.39
C ALA A 33 7.91 -0.97 15.46
N GLN A 34 9.11 -0.64 14.98
CA GLN A 34 9.69 0.71 15.04
C GLN A 34 9.52 1.45 13.73
N THR A 35 9.25 2.76 13.81
CA THR A 35 9.33 3.66 12.65
C THR A 35 10.76 3.68 12.11
N LEU A 36 10.90 3.55 10.79
CA LEU A 36 12.16 3.60 10.06
C LEU A 36 12.09 4.69 8.99
N THR A 37 13.03 5.63 9.03
CA THR A 37 13.23 6.59 7.93
C THR A 37 13.83 5.90 6.71
N LEU A 38 13.84 6.58 5.57
CA LEU A 38 14.47 6.08 4.34
C LEU A 38 15.95 5.70 4.57
N GLU A 39 16.70 6.52 5.32
CA GLU A 39 18.10 6.24 5.64
C GLU A 39 18.25 5.01 6.55
N GLN A 40 17.44 4.91 7.60
CA GLN A 40 17.50 3.78 8.53
C GLN A 40 17.09 2.45 7.88
N ALA A 41 16.09 2.46 7.02
CA ALA A 41 15.67 1.28 6.28
C ALA A 41 16.74 0.84 5.28
N ALA A 42 17.37 1.78 4.57
CA ALA A 42 18.48 1.49 3.66
C ALA A 42 19.69 0.86 4.38
N GLN A 43 20.01 1.32 5.61
CA GLN A 43 21.09 0.74 6.42
C GLN A 43 20.79 -0.68 6.94
N ARG A 44 19.51 -1.00 7.16
CA ARG A 44 19.08 -2.33 7.66
C ARG A 44 18.86 -3.34 6.55
N ASP A 45 18.64 -2.89 5.32
CA ASP A 45 18.38 -3.72 4.12
C ASP A 45 17.34 -4.82 4.38
N ILE A 46 16.13 -4.39 4.79
CA ILE A 46 15.05 -5.31 5.12
C ILE A 46 14.44 -5.85 3.82
N LEU A 47 14.72 -7.14 3.57
CA LEU A 47 14.29 -7.86 2.38
C LEU A 47 13.30 -8.98 2.74
N ASP A 48 12.46 -9.37 1.78
CA ASP A 48 11.77 -10.65 1.84
C ASP A 48 12.78 -11.82 1.68
N GLU A 49 12.34 -13.05 1.94
CA GLU A 49 13.20 -14.24 1.86
C GLU A 49 13.85 -14.46 0.49
N THR A 50 13.22 -13.95 -0.59
CA THR A 50 13.72 -14.08 -1.96
C THR A 50 14.58 -12.89 -2.40
N GLY A 51 14.62 -11.81 -1.62
CA GLY A 51 15.30 -10.56 -1.96
C GLY A 51 14.62 -9.74 -3.06
N LYS A 52 13.36 -10.04 -3.39
CA LYS A 52 12.61 -9.39 -4.47
C LYS A 52 11.83 -8.17 -4.01
N LEU A 53 11.51 -8.08 -2.73
CA LEU A 53 10.79 -6.98 -2.12
C LEU A 53 11.61 -6.39 -0.96
N ARG A 54 11.79 -5.08 -0.96
CA ARG A 54 12.59 -4.35 0.02
C ARG A 54 11.79 -3.24 0.69
N VAL A 55 11.87 -3.12 2.01
CA VAL A 55 11.34 -1.98 2.77
C VAL A 55 12.23 -0.76 2.54
N LEU A 56 11.63 0.35 2.10
CA LEU A 56 12.32 1.64 1.97
C LEU A 56 12.08 2.56 3.17
N ALA A 57 10.86 2.56 3.72
CA ALA A 57 10.48 3.29 4.92
C ALA A 57 9.29 2.62 5.59
N GLN A 58 9.14 2.82 6.89
CA GLN A 58 8.06 2.23 7.67
C GLN A 58 7.65 3.18 8.78
N THR A 59 6.34 3.36 8.96
CA THR A 59 5.79 4.17 10.04
C THR A 59 4.60 3.48 10.68
N LEU A 60 4.61 3.40 12.01
CA LEU A 60 3.42 3.11 12.80
C LEU A 60 2.96 4.42 13.40
N THR A 61 1.80 4.92 12.97
CA THR A 61 1.28 6.21 13.40
C THR A 61 0.81 6.18 14.85
N ASP A 62 0.63 7.34 15.45
CA ASP A 62 -0.15 7.47 16.67
C ASP A 62 -1.62 7.14 16.40
N VAL A 63 -2.37 6.92 17.48
CA VAL A 63 -3.81 6.66 17.41
C VAL A 63 -4.52 7.89 16.85
N ASP A 64 -5.43 7.71 15.90
CA ASP A 64 -6.23 8.82 15.40
C ASP A 64 -7.18 9.36 16.49
N GLU A 65 -7.55 10.64 16.35
CA GLU A 65 -8.42 11.32 17.33
C GLU A 65 -9.87 10.79 17.30
N ALA A 66 -10.29 10.15 16.20
CA ALA A 66 -11.67 9.82 15.93
C ALA A 66 -12.07 8.38 16.33
N GLY A 67 -11.16 7.42 16.23
CA GLY A 67 -11.54 6.00 16.38
C GLY A 67 -10.55 5.12 17.12
N GLY A 68 -9.43 5.65 17.59
CA GLY A 68 -8.41 4.84 18.24
C GLY A 68 -7.64 3.92 17.28
N VAL A 69 -7.73 4.16 16.00
CA VAL A 69 -7.05 3.39 14.95
C VAL A 69 -5.63 3.89 14.75
N ARG A 70 -4.70 2.96 14.52
CA ARG A 70 -3.32 3.24 14.10
C ARG A 70 -3.13 2.76 12.68
N MET A 71 -2.31 3.50 11.92
CA MET A 71 -1.91 3.07 10.59
C MET A 71 -0.49 2.49 10.63
N LEU A 72 -0.31 1.32 10.04
CA LEU A 72 1.00 0.87 9.60
C LEU A 72 1.16 1.25 8.13
N LEU A 73 2.18 2.02 7.83
CA LEU A 73 2.54 2.47 6.48
C LEU A 73 3.90 1.89 6.13
N VAL A 74 4.01 1.22 5.00
CA VAL A 74 5.27 0.66 4.50
C VAL A 74 5.45 1.07 3.04
N LEU A 75 6.52 1.80 2.76
CA LEU A 75 6.97 2.05 1.40
C LEU A 75 7.93 0.94 1.02
N ALA A 76 7.62 0.19 -0.01
CA ALA A 76 8.42 -0.93 -0.50
C ALA A 76 8.81 -0.74 -1.96
N GLU A 77 9.92 -1.35 -2.35
CA GLU A 77 10.41 -1.42 -3.73
C GLU A 77 10.46 -2.88 -4.16
N SER A 78 9.97 -3.15 -5.35
CA SER A 78 10.00 -4.49 -5.93
C SER A 78 11.11 -4.60 -6.98
N ALA A 79 11.92 -5.67 -6.94
CA ALA A 79 12.95 -5.95 -7.93
C ALA A 79 12.37 -6.50 -9.25
N GLU A 80 11.18 -7.09 -9.21
CA GLU A 80 10.48 -7.63 -10.37
C GLU A 80 8.99 -7.28 -10.32
N GLU A 81 8.30 -7.39 -11.44
CA GLU A 81 6.84 -7.27 -11.46
C GLU A 81 6.20 -8.42 -10.69
N MET A 82 5.32 -8.09 -9.75
CA MET A 82 4.54 -9.04 -8.97
C MET A 82 3.06 -8.66 -9.01
N HIS A 83 2.19 -9.63 -9.21
CA HIS A 83 0.74 -9.46 -9.16
C HIS A 83 0.24 -9.93 -7.81
N VAL A 84 -0.34 -8.99 -7.05
CA VAL A 84 -0.77 -9.21 -5.66
C VAL A 84 -2.27 -9.39 -5.62
N ASP A 85 -2.72 -10.55 -5.16
CA ASP A 85 -4.15 -10.84 -4.96
C ASP A 85 -4.62 -10.48 -3.55
N GLY A 86 -3.72 -10.43 -2.58
CA GLY A 86 -4.01 -10.01 -1.22
C GLY A 86 -2.76 -9.69 -0.43
N ALA A 87 -2.90 -8.80 0.55
CA ALA A 87 -1.84 -8.43 1.47
C ALA A 87 -2.37 -8.43 2.91
N TYR A 88 -1.58 -8.94 3.84
CA TYR A 88 -2.00 -9.15 5.23
C TYR A 88 -0.89 -8.81 6.19
N LEU A 89 -1.24 -8.10 7.28
CA LEU A 89 -0.37 -7.94 8.43
C LEU A 89 -0.61 -9.09 9.40
N VAL A 90 0.44 -9.85 9.70
CA VAL A 90 0.41 -11.04 10.55
C VAL A 90 1.25 -10.80 11.79
N GLY A 91 0.67 -11.01 12.97
CA GLY A 91 1.35 -10.87 14.25
C GLY A 91 1.84 -12.21 14.82
N PHE A 92 2.89 -12.13 15.60
CA PHE A 92 3.47 -13.25 16.36
C PHE A 92 3.69 -12.84 17.81
N ASP A 93 3.33 -13.67 18.75
CA ASP A 93 3.54 -13.45 20.18
C ASP A 93 5.02 -13.63 20.63
N ALA A 94 5.27 -13.44 21.91
CA ALA A 94 6.60 -13.59 22.51
C ALA A 94 7.21 -14.98 22.32
N ASP A 95 6.39 -16.01 22.21
CA ASP A 95 6.82 -17.40 21.98
C ASP A 95 7.03 -17.70 20.47
N GLY A 96 6.81 -16.72 19.62
CA GLY A 96 6.89 -16.85 18.18
C GLY A 96 5.69 -17.57 17.55
N LYS A 97 4.61 -17.77 18.33
CA LYS A 97 3.38 -18.34 17.82
C LYS A 97 2.57 -17.29 17.09
N ARG A 98 2.08 -17.64 15.92
CA ARG A 98 1.24 -16.78 15.09
C ARG A 98 -0.11 -16.53 15.75
N LEU A 99 -0.58 -15.26 15.72
CA LEU A 99 -1.95 -14.93 16.13
C LEU A 99 -2.97 -15.58 15.19
N GLU A 100 -4.18 -15.82 15.67
CA GLU A 100 -5.24 -16.51 14.92
C GLU A 100 -5.79 -15.65 13.77
N THR A 101 -5.70 -14.32 13.89
CA THR A 101 -6.21 -13.37 12.91
C THR A 101 -5.07 -12.53 12.34
N ALA A 102 -5.26 -12.06 11.11
CA ALA A 102 -4.42 -11.09 10.43
C ALA A 102 -5.24 -9.84 10.11
N VAL A 103 -4.57 -8.72 9.86
CA VAL A 103 -5.22 -7.47 9.39
C VAL A 103 -5.06 -7.38 7.89
N ASP A 104 -6.16 -7.14 7.19
CA ASP A 104 -6.16 -6.90 5.76
C ASP A 104 -5.42 -5.60 5.43
N MET A 105 -4.62 -5.59 4.37
CA MET A 105 -3.81 -4.45 3.98
C MET A 105 -4.23 -3.92 2.61
N SER A 106 -4.16 -2.60 2.48
CA SER A 106 -4.24 -1.94 1.18
C SER A 106 -2.91 -2.08 0.44
N VAL A 107 -2.97 -2.57 -0.78
CA VAL A 107 -1.85 -2.66 -1.71
C VAL A 107 -2.39 -2.54 -3.13
N SER A 108 -1.60 -2.00 -4.04
CA SER A 108 -1.94 -2.03 -5.46
C SER A 108 -1.91 -3.45 -6.02
N PRO A 109 -2.79 -3.81 -6.99
CA PRO A 109 -2.86 -5.18 -7.55
C PRO A 109 -1.58 -5.62 -8.26
N ALA A 110 -0.68 -4.71 -8.60
CA ALA A 110 0.65 -5.05 -9.09
C ALA A 110 1.72 -4.17 -8.45
N LEU A 111 2.91 -4.73 -8.27
CA LEU A 111 4.13 -4.03 -7.93
C LEU A 111 5.01 -4.03 -9.17
N LEU A 112 5.37 -2.85 -9.65
CA LEU A 112 6.18 -2.71 -10.87
C LEU A 112 7.64 -3.08 -10.61
N ALA A 113 8.32 -3.64 -11.60
CA ALA A 113 9.76 -3.91 -11.53
C ALA A 113 10.56 -2.62 -11.32
N GLY A 114 11.37 -2.55 -10.26
CA GLY A 114 12.10 -1.35 -9.86
C GLY A 114 11.23 -0.22 -9.34
N GLY A 115 9.93 -0.46 -9.19
CA GLY A 115 8.95 0.51 -8.73
C GLY A 115 8.74 0.49 -7.22
N LYS A 116 8.31 1.65 -6.70
CA LYS A 116 7.91 1.82 -5.30
C LYS A 116 6.39 1.67 -5.19
N SER A 117 5.94 1.13 -4.09
CA SER A 117 4.51 1.04 -3.76
C SER A 117 4.28 1.20 -2.27
N LEU A 118 3.13 1.77 -1.94
CA LEU A 118 2.69 1.87 -0.56
C LEU A 118 1.86 0.65 -0.18
N LEU A 119 2.20 0.06 0.97
CA LEU A 119 1.38 -0.93 1.67
C LEU A 119 0.88 -0.28 2.96
N SER A 120 -0.39 -0.42 3.28
CA SER A 120 -0.94 0.17 4.49
C SER A 120 -1.94 -0.76 5.18
N ALA A 121 -1.89 -0.79 6.51
CA ALA A 121 -2.87 -1.49 7.35
C ALA A 121 -3.49 -0.51 8.33
N GLU A 122 -4.79 -0.59 8.48
CA GLU A 122 -5.53 0.10 9.52
C GLU A 122 -5.73 -0.86 10.70
N ILE A 123 -5.03 -0.59 11.80
CA ILE A 123 -5.00 -1.46 12.98
C ILE A 123 -5.98 -0.93 13.99
N GLU A 124 -7.13 -1.60 14.12
CA GLU A 124 -8.13 -1.28 15.13
C GLU A 124 -7.68 -1.69 16.53
N PRO A 125 -8.21 -1.06 17.58
CA PRO A 125 -7.93 -1.44 18.95
C PRO A 125 -8.16 -2.93 19.17
N GLY A 126 -7.16 -3.62 19.73
CA GLY A 126 -7.21 -5.05 20.03
C GLY A 126 -6.88 -5.99 18.87
N ALA A 127 -6.83 -5.52 17.62
CA ALA A 127 -6.62 -6.38 16.45
C ALA A 127 -5.27 -7.13 16.46
N MET A 128 -4.23 -6.52 17.05
CA MET A 128 -2.87 -7.06 17.16
C MET A 128 -2.40 -7.21 18.61
N ASP A 129 -3.33 -7.36 19.55
CA ASP A 129 -2.99 -7.54 20.96
C ASP A 129 -2.13 -8.79 21.17
N GLY A 130 -1.05 -8.63 21.91
CA GLY A 130 -0.09 -9.69 22.18
C GLY A 130 0.93 -9.94 21.08
N ALA A 131 0.89 -9.21 19.97
CA ALA A 131 1.93 -9.31 18.95
C ALA A 131 3.20 -8.57 19.40
N GLU A 132 4.34 -9.26 19.34
CA GLU A 132 5.67 -8.68 19.57
C GLU A 132 6.49 -8.57 18.27
N ARG A 133 6.11 -9.31 17.24
CA ARG A 133 6.73 -9.31 15.92
C ARG A 133 5.66 -9.32 14.84
N PHE A 134 5.96 -8.70 13.71
CA PHE A 134 5.06 -8.59 12.56
C PHE A 134 5.72 -9.06 11.27
N GLU A 135 4.89 -9.57 10.37
CA GLU A 135 5.23 -9.85 8.98
C GLU A 135 4.12 -9.33 8.07
N ILE A 136 4.48 -8.83 6.90
CA ILE A 136 3.53 -8.64 5.80
C ILE A 136 3.58 -9.88 4.93
N TRP A 137 2.42 -10.49 4.70
CA TRP A 137 2.25 -11.60 3.78
C TRP A 137 1.53 -11.13 2.54
N LEU A 138 2.15 -11.35 1.38
CA LEU A 138 1.58 -11.05 0.06
C LEU A 138 1.25 -12.37 -0.63
N ASN A 139 0.01 -12.51 -1.09
CA ASN A 139 -0.37 -13.58 -1.99
C ASN A 139 -0.07 -13.14 -3.42
N ILE A 140 0.84 -13.82 -4.08
CA ILE A 140 1.34 -13.50 -5.42
C ILE A 140 0.82 -14.52 -6.42
N GLU A 141 0.18 -14.04 -7.48
CA GLU A 141 -0.28 -14.86 -8.60
C GLU A 141 0.90 -15.57 -9.29
N ARG A 142 0.82 -16.90 -9.45
CA ARG A 142 1.90 -17.68 -10.07
C ARG A 142 1.96 -17.53 -11.59
N ALA A 143 0.83 -17.29 -12.23
CA ALA A 143 0.73 -17.20 -13.68
C ALA A 143 -0.24 -16.07 -14.05
N PRO A 144 0.16 -14.81 -13.90
CA PRO A 144 -0.69 -13.68 -14.23
C PRO A 144 -1.00 -13.67 -15.73
N THR A 145 -2.27 -13.42 -16.05
CA THR A 145 -2.74 -13.27 -17.43
C THR A 145 -2.66 -11.84 -17.95
N ARG A 146 -2.20 -10.94 -17.10
CA ARG A 146 -2.05 -9.51 -17.36
C ARG A 146 -0.65 -9.08 -16.97
N THR A 147 -0.20 -7.95 -17.51
CA THR A 147 1.03 -7.25 -17.13
C THR A 147 0.69 -5.83 -16.71
N ALA A 148 1.52 -5.23 -15.86
CA ALA A 148 1.39 -3.84 -15.48
C ALA A 148 2.24 -2.96 -16.41
N GLU A 149 1.61 -1.96 -17.02
CA GLU A 149 2.30 -0.93 -17.81
C GLU A 149 2.26 0.38 -17.05
N GLU A 150 3.41 1.04 -16.90
CA GLU A 150 3.53 2.32 -16.24
C GLU A 150 2.67 3.39 -16.94
N GLN A 151 2.02 4.23 -16.15
CA GLN A 151 1.29 5.41 -16.60
C GLN A 151 1.79 6.65 -15.89
N ASP A 152 1.67 7.78 -16.56
CA ASP A 152 2.01 9.08 -15.99
C ASP A 152 1.10 9.39 -14.80
N ALA A 153 1.71 9.58 -13.64
CA ALA A 153 1.03 9.92 -12.40
C ALA A 153 1.84 10.96 -11.65
N ASP A 154 1.15 11.93 -11.08
CA ASP A 154 1.73 12.97 -10.24
C ASP A 154 0.94 13.12 -8.95
N ALA A 155 1.61 13.59 -7.89
CA ALA A 155 0.97 13.83 -6.61
C ALA A 155 1.54 15.08 -5.94
N GLU A 156 0.65 15.84 -5.35
CA GLU A 156 1.00 16.97 -4.48
C GLU A 156 0.22 16.89 -3.16
N LEU A 157 0.77 17.51 -2.13
CA LEU A 157 0.07 17.73 -0.86
C LEU A 157 -0.31 19.21 -0.79
N ARG A 158 -1.61 19.50 -0.72
CA ARG A 158 -2.13 20.86 -0.74
C ARG A 158 -3.38 20.99 0.14
N ASP A 159 -3.38 22.00 1.01
CA ASP A 159 -4.52 22.34 1.88
C ASP A 159 -5.05 21.13 2.68
N HIS A 160 -4.16 20.32 3.25
CA HIS A 160 -4.45 19.09 3.99
C HIS A 160 -4.97 17.91 3.14
N TYR A 161 -4.82 17.99 1.82
CA TYR A 161 -5.23 16.93 0.92
C TYR A 161 -4.08 16.46 0.03
N PHE A 162 -3.96 15.16 -0.12
CA PHE A 162 -3.31 14.59 -1.28
C PHE A 162 -4.16 14.86 -2.50
N VAL A 163 -3.54 15.43 -3.52
CA VAL A 163 -4.13 15.58 -4.85
C VAL A 163 -3.24 14.82 -5.80
N ALA A 164 -3.74 13.73 -6.35
CA ALA A 164 -2.99 12.89 -7.28
C ALA A 164 -3.70 12.84 -8.61
N THR A 165 -2.93 12.82 -9.68
CA THR A 165 -3.44 12.72 -11.05
C THR A 165 -2.90 11.47 -11.72
N LEU A 166 -3.72 10.85 -12.56
CA LEU A 166 -3.34 9.76 -13.44
C LEU A 166 -3.74 10.16 -14.86
N THR A 167 -2.78 10.17 -15.79
CA THR A 167 -3.03 10.57 -17.17
C THR A 167 -3.03 9.36 -18.07
N LYS A 168 -4.07 9.20 -18.88
CA LYS A 168 -4.13 8.16 -19.90
C LYS A 168 -3.32 8.59 -21.12
N ASP A 169 -2.47 7.70 -21.61
CA ASP A 169 -1.69 7.93 -22.81
C ASP A 169 -2.58 8.25 -24.01
N ALA A 170 -2.13 9.19 -24.84
CA ALA A 170 -2.90 9.65 -26.01
C ALA A 170 -3.12 8.57 -27.06
N ASP A 171 -2.23 7.57 -27.11
CA ASP A 171 -2.27 6.45 -28.06
C ASP A 171 -3.04 5.23 -27.52
N ASP A 172 -3.51 5.29 -26.25
CA ASP A 172 -4.22 4.19 -25.64
C ASP A 172 -5.71 4.19 -25.98
N SER A 173 -6.13 3.22 -26.78
CA SER A 173 -7.52 2.99 -27.16
C SER A 173 -8.24 1.93 -26.31
N GLY A 174 -7.56 1.34 -25.33
CA GLY A 174 -8.11 0.26 -24.50
C GLY A 174 -9.02 0.75 -23.36
N GLU A 175 -9.73 -0.19 -22.74
CA GLU A 175 -10.39 0.04 -21.46
C GLU A 175 -9.33 0.33 -20.40
N THR A 176 -9.61 1.30 -19.54
CA THR A 176 -8.62 1.79 -18.57
C THR A 176 -9.00 1.36 -17.18
N ASP A 177 -8.29 0.40 -16.64
CA ASP A 177 -8.17 0.18 -15.21
C ASP A 177 -6.85 0.82 -14.75
N GLY A 178 -6.92 2.07 -14.33
CA GLY A 178 -5.78 2.82 -13.82
C GLY A 178 -5.63 2.65 -12.32
N TYR A 179 -4.40 2.55 -11.87
CA TYR A 179 -4.01 2.43 -10.47
C TYR A 179 -2.93 3.44 -10.13
N VAL A 180 -3.00 4.02 -8.94
CA VAL A 180 -1.99 4.94 -8.44
C VAL A 180 -1.68 4.66 -6.97
N SER A 181 -0.41 4.64 -6.63
CA SER A 181 0.09 4.59 -5.26
C SER A 181 0.74 5.92 -4.94
N ILE A 182 0.37 6.54 -3.82
CA ILE A 182 0.77 7.88 -3.44
C ILE A 182 1.28 7.85 -2.00
N TRP A 183 2.34 8.60 -1.72
CA TRP A 183 2.88 8.74 -0.37
C TRP A 183 3.50 10.12 -0.16
N ALA A 184 3.64 10.50 1.12
CA ALA A 184 4.39 11.67 1.55
C ALA A 184 5.44 11.29 2.58
N THR A 185 6.63 11.88 2.47
CA THR A 185 7.71 11.78 3.45
C THR A 185 8.09 13.16 3.95
N ASP A 186 8.55 13.26 5.19
CA ASP A 186 9.12 14.49 5.71
C ASP A 186 10.58 14.71 5.25
N ALA A 187 11.16 15.86 5.62
CA ALA A 187 12.54 16.21 5.29
C ALA A 187 13.58 15.25 5.89
N GLN A 188 13.23 14.45 6.89
CA GLN A 188 14.06 13.40 7.48
C GLN A 188 13.87 12.04 6.81
N GLY A 189 13.00 11.95 5.81
CA GLY A 189 12.70 10.70 5.11
C GLY A 189 11.79 9.76 5.89
N MET A 190 11.02 10.27 6.87
CA MET A 190 9.99 9.51 7.55
C MET A 190 8.71 9.50 6.71
N LEU A 191 8.14 8.34 6.51
CA LEU A 191 6.86 8.18 5.81
C LEU A 191 5.73 8.75 6.69
N LEU A 192 5.04 9.77 6.18
CA LEU A 192 3.99 10.48 6.92
C LEU A 192 2.61 9.87 6.70
N ASP A 193 2.24 9.67 5.46
CA ASP A 193 0.95 9.11 5.04
C ASP A 193 0.99 8.71 3.57
N GLY A 194 -0.08 8.10 3.09
CA GLY A 194 -0.25 7.74 1.69
C GLY A 194 -1.50 6.90 1.47
N PHE A 195 -1.79 6.60 0.22
CA PHE A 195 -2.90 5.74 -0.14
C PHE A 195 -2.73 5.12 -1.53
N ASN A 196 -3.49 4.06 -1.78
CA ASN A 196 -3.64 3.46 -3.09
C ASN A 196 -5.04 3.79 -3.62
N ALA A 197 -5.14 4.19 -4.87
CA ALA A 197 -6.40 4.49 -5.53
C ALA A 197 -6.48 3.77 -6.88
N SER A 198 -7.71 3.51 -7.32
CA SER A 198 -8.00 2.92 -8.62
C SER A 198 -9.16 3.62 -9.28
N LEU A 199 -9.20 3.64 -10.62
CA LEU A 199 -10.40 3.95 -11.37
C LEU A 199 -11.48 2.94 -11.01
N ASP A 200 -12.68 3.42 -10.71
CA ASP A 200 -13.82 2.55 -10.45
C ASP A 200 -14.22 1.77 -11.71
N GLU A 201 -14.73 0.57 -11.50
CA GLU A 201 -15.23 -0.29 -12.59
C GLU A 201 -16.33 0.44 -13.38
N GLY A 202 -16.09 0.68 -14.66
CA GLY A 202 -16.97 1.43 -15.54
C GLY A 202 -16.63 2.91 -15.73
N GLU A 203 -15.65 3.46 -15.01
CA GLU A 203 -15.07 4.76 -15.33
C GLU A 203 -14.05 4.58 -16.46
N GLN A 204 -14.25 5.31 -17.55
CA GLN A 204 -13.35 5.28 -18.70
C GLN A 204 -12.72 6.66 -18.89
N LEU A 205 -11.39 6.69 -18.89
CA LEU A 205 -10.66 7.85 -19.39
C LEU A 205 -10.52 7.73 -20.90
N LEU A 206 -10.80 8.83 -21.59
CA LEU A 206 -10.44 8.96 -23.00
C LEU A 206 -8.93 9.21 -23.14
N ALA A 207 -8.38 8.88 -24.29
CA ALA A 207 -6.98 9.09 -24.60
C ALA A 207 -6.56 10.56 -24.31
N GLY A 208 -5.51 10.74 -23.52
CA GLY A 208 -5.01 12.05 -23.08
C GLY A 208 -5.79 12.72 -21.94
N GLU A 209 -6.84 12.10 -21.43
CA GLU A 209 -7.54 12.60 -20.24
C GLU A 209 -6.77 12.31 -18.95
N THR A 210 -6.95 13.20 -17.99
CA THR A 210 -6.38 13.09 -16.64
C THR A 210 -7.48 12.88 -15.63
N TRP A 211 -7.29 11.92 -14.75
CA TRP A 211 -8.14 11.69 -13.60
C TRP A 211 -7.49 12.18 -12.31
N THR A 212 -8.28 12.82 -11.46
CA THR A 212 -7.79 13.41 -10.20
C THR A 212 -8.40 12.69 -9.02
N PHE A 213 -7.54 12.28 -8.09
CA PHE A 213 -7.92 11.70 -6.80
C PHE A 213 -7.62 12.68 -5.68
N GLU A 214 -8.51 12.75 -4.72
CA GLU A 214 -8.30 13.55 -3.53
C GLU A 214 -8.52 12.72 -2.26
N LYS A 215 -7.59 12.84 -1.32
CA LYS A 215 -7.73 12.23 0.01
C LYS A 215 -7.14 13.16 1.06
N ARG A 216 -7.89 13.41 2.14
CA ARG A 216 -7.38 14.17 3.27
C ARG A 216 -6.22 13.41 3.93
N ILE A 217 -5.15 14.13 4.26
CA ILE A 217 -4.02 13.59 5.02
C ILE A 217 -4.46 13.20 6.45
N GLY A 218 -3.83 12.19 7.02
CA GLY A 218 -4.15 11.70 8.36
C GLY A 218 -3.97 12.74 9.44
N SER A 219 -4.84 12.71 10.46
CA SER A 219 -4.80 13.66 11.59
C SER A 219 -3.54 13.59 12.45
N TRP A 220 -2.74 12.52 12.30
CA TRP A 220 -1.45 12.35 12.96
C TRP A 220 -0.31 13.16 12.32
N VAL A 221 -0.52 13.75 11.12
CA VAL A 221 0.45 14.59 10.44
C VAL A 221 0.28 16.04 10.90
N THR A 222 1.35 16.65 11.40
CA THR A 222 1.33 18.04 11.84
C THR A 222 1.44 18.99 10.65
N LEU A 223 1.01 20.26 10.83
CA LEU A 223 1.14 21.30 9.81
C LEU A 223 2.59 21.52 9.36
N GLU A 224 3.53 21.49 10.31
CA GLU A 224 4.96 21.64 10.02
C GLU A 224 5.48 20.48 9.15
N GLN A 225 5.01 19.25 9.41
CA GLN A 225 5.36 18.10 8.57
C GLN A 225 4.76 18.23 7.18
N GLU A 226 3.50 18.66 7.09
CA GLU A 226 2.81 18.88 5.81
C GLU A 226 3.50 19.94 4.96
N ASP A 227 3.86 21.08 5.54
CA ASP A 227 4.53 22.19 4.86
C ASP A 227 5.91 21.82 4.30
N ASN A 228 6.57 20.82 4.86
CA ASN A 228 7.89 20.35 4.45
C ASN A 228 7.87 18.96 3.80
N ALA A 229 6.69 18.41 3.50
CA ALA A 229 6.57 17.08 2.94
C ALA A 229 6.99 17.03 1.47
N GLU A 230 7.62 15.91 1.11
CA GLU A 230 7.85 15.52 -0.26
C GLU A 230 6.85 14.43 -0.64
N THR A 231 6.21 14.57 -1.80
CA THR A 231 5.27 13.58 -2.32
C THR A 231 5.91 12.71 -3.39
N GLY A 232 5.53 11.44 -3.42
CA GLY A 232 5.86 10.50 -4.47
C GLY A 232 4.62 9.79 -4.96
N SER A 233 4.65 9.36 -6.21
CA SER A 233 3.57 8.60 -6.83
C SER A 233 4.09 7.61 -7.83
N VAL A 234 3.34 6.54 -8.06
CA VAL A 234 3.52 5.63 -9.17
C VAL A 234 2.16 5.27 -9.73
N GLY A 235 2.01 5.39 -11.04
CA GLY A 235 0.80 5.03 -11.76
C GLY A 235 1.04 3.88 -12.72
N TYR A 236 0.05 3.03 -12.90
CA TYR A 236 0.10 1.97 -13.89
C TYR A 236 -1.32 1.54 -14.31
N ARG A 237 -1.39 0.79 -15.39
CA ARG A 237 -2.57 0.08 -15.86
C ARG A 237 -2.29 -1.40 -16.04
N MET A 238 -3.33 -2.22 -15.98
CA MET A 238 -3.24 -3.63 -16.28
C MET A 238 -3.60 -3.89 -17.74
N VAL A 239 -2.75 -4.59 -18.46
CA VAL A 239 -2.97 -4.99 -19.84
C VAL A 239 -2.89 -6.52 -19.97
N ARG A 240 -3.53 -7.09 -21.00
CA ARG A 240 -3.41 -8.53 -21.25
C ARG A 240 -1.94 -8.87 -21.57
N ALA A 241 -1.44 -9.92 -20.95
CA ALA A 241 -0.12 -10.46 -21.30
C ALA A 241 -0.13 -10.90 -22.78
N LYS A 242 0.95 -10.55 -23.48
CA LYS A 242 1.13 -10.90 -24.92
C LYS A 242 1.49 -12.36 -25.10
#